data_b669e2037b76056ee52d80770e29f2e8
#
_entry.id   b669e2037b76056ee52d80770e29f2e8
#
_cell.length_a   1.000
_cell.length_b   1.000
_cell.length_c   1.000
_cell.angle_alpha   90.00
_cell.angle_beta   90.00
_cell.angle_gamma   90.00
#
_symmetry.space_group_name_H-M   'P 1'
#
loop_
_entity.id
_entity.type
_entity.pdbx_description
1 polymer ?
#
loop_
_entity_poly.entity_id
_entity_poly.type
_entity_poly.pdbx_seq_one_letter_code
_entity_poly.pdbx_strand_id
1 'polypeptide(L)'
;EVVDSLELKALSKIYLRTETTKEGATRFHYSLDGREYHRFGPEGVSNFWGFLGIRHALCCYNVVKGSPCGYADFDFFELESAHRGNHYDALTEIDFSRYDDREGMELVRPAGKRPMQFLSKIKDGDWLVFNNLTFRKRPEKITLEWQASNSGGVLEMRRGSLQGEVMASCPVQSTNGLWSKQSFEVQKLKKKEKVYFVFKGANESLSIKNFIFE
;
A
#
# COMPACT_ATOMS: atom_id res chain seq x y z
N GLU A 1 -22.75 5.11 -26.69
CA GLU A 1 -23.98 4.33 -26.49
C GLU A 1 -24.34 4.34 -25.01
N VAL A 2 -25.59 4.70 -24.67
CA VAL A 2 -26.12 4.61 -23.30
C VAL A 2 -26.64 3.21 -23.09
N VAL A 3 -26.06 2.47 -22.16
CA VAL A 3 -26.41 1.05 -21.89
C VAL A 3 -27.44 0.92 -20.77
N ASP A 4 -27.54 1.92 -19.91
CA ASP A 4 -28.54 2.01 -18.84
C ASP A 4 -28.73 3.45 -18.40
N SER A 5 -29.91 3.79 -17.87
CA SER A 5 -30.21 5.15 -17.37
C SER A 5 -31.20 5.08 -16.21
N LEU A 6 -31.01 5.97 -15.25
CA LEU A 6 -31.91 6.17 -14.12
C LEU A 6 -32.35 7.62 -14.04
N GLU A 7 -33.66 7.87 -14.08
CA GLU A 7 -34.19 9.20 -13.88
C GLU A 7 -34.26 9.54 -12.40
N LEU A 8 -33.49 10.54 -11.98
CA LEU A 8 -33.45 11.03 -10.60
C LEU A 8 -34.40 12.22 -10.45
N LYS A 9 -35.63 11.98 -9.96
CA LYS A 9 -36.58 13.04 -9.68
C LYS A 9 -36.32 13.65 -8.31
N ALA A 10 -35.94 14.93 -8.27
CA ALA A 10 -35.78 15.72 -7.05
C ALA A 10 -34.92 15.08 -5.93
N LEU A 11 -33.92 14.29 -6.31
CA LEU A 11 -32.99 13.69 -5.36
C LEU A 11 -31.82 14.65 -5.11
N SER A 12 -31.50 14.85 -3.83
CA SER A 12 -30.35 15.65 -3.40
C SER A 12 -29.08 14.82 -3.30
N LYS A 13 -29.17 13.49 -3.21
CA LYS A 13 -28.02 12.60 -3.00
C LYS A 13 -28.24 11.22 -3.63
N ILE A 14 -27.17 10.69 -4.21
CA ILE A 14 -27.09 9.32 -4.71
C ILE A 14 -25.76 8.70 -4.28
N TYR A 15 -25.78 7.42 -3.95
CA TYR A 15 -24.60 6.64 -3.64
C TYR A 15 -24.25 5.76 -4.83
N LEU A 16 -23.00 5.78 -5.24
CA LEU A 16 -22.48 4.95 -6.32
C LEU A 16 -21.46 3.95 -5.75
N ARG A 17 -21.54 2.72 -6.21
CA ARG A 17 -20.58 1.66 -5.85
C ARG A 17 -20.10 0.93 -7.08
N THR A 18 -18.81 0.68 -7.13
CA THR A 18 -18.19 -0.17 -8.15
C THR A 18 -17.53 -1.36 -7.45
N GLU A 19 -17.81 -2.56 -7.90
CA GLU A 19 -17.18 -3.80 -7.41
C GLU A 19 -16.35 -4.40 -8.55
N THR A 20 -15.09 -4.73 -8.26
CA THR A 20 -14.21 -5.41 -9.23
C THR A 20 -13.75 -6.73 -8.66
N THR A 21 -13.94 -7.82 -9.41
CA THR A 21 -13.49 -9.16 -9.01
C THR A 21 -12.01 -9.36 -9.32
N LYS A 22 -11.42 -10.42 -8.81
CA LYS A 22 -10.03 -10.82 -9.11
C LYS A 22 -9.79 -11.07 -10.61
N GLU A 23 -10.80 -11.53 -11.30
CA GLU A 23 -10.77 -11.84 -12.73
C GLU A 23 -10.98 -10.60 -13.59
N GLY A 24 -11.16 -9.42 -12.97
CA GLY A 24 -11.34 -8.14 -13.65
C GLY A 24 -12.78 -7.84 -14.09
N ALA A 25 -13.77 -8.65 -13.67
CA ALA A 25 -15.17 -8.30 -13.89
C ALA A 25 -15.56 -7.11 -13.00
N THR A 26 -16.20 -6.11 -13.58
CA THR A 26 -16.59 -4.88 -12.89
C THR A 26 -18.10 -4.72 -12.92
N ARG A 27 -18.71 -4.47 -11.77
CA ARG A 27 -20.13 -4.27 -11.56
C ARG A 27 -20.38 -2.88 -10.98
N PHE A 28 -21.37 -2.22 -11.52
CA PHE A 28 -21.80 -0.90 -11.03
C PHE A 28 -23.12 -1.03 -10.28
N HIS A 29 -23.24 -0.27 -9.21
CA HIS A 29 -24.45 -0.20 -8.39
C HIS A 29 -24.74 1.25 -8.01
N TYR A 30 -26.01 1.52 -7.74
CA TYR A 30 -26.46 2.77 -7.14
C TYR A 30 -27.32 2.48 -5.91
N SER A 31 -27.40 3.46 -5.02
CA SER A 31 -28.33 3.46 -3.89
C SER A 31 -28.87 4.87 -3.69
N LEU A 32 -30.13 4.97 -3.29
CA LEU A 32 -30.81 6.24 -3.00
C LEU A 32 -30.81 6.55 -1.48
N ASP A 33 -30.54 5.57 -0.65
CA ASP A 33 -30.54 5.67 0.82
C ASP A 33 -29.19 5.33 1.47
N GLY A 34 -28.23 4.86 0.68
CA GLY A 34 -26.90 4.42 1.14
C GLY A 34 -26.91 3.05 1.84
N ARG A 35 -28.02 2.32 1.83
CA ARG A 35 -28.19 1.02 2.49
C ARG A 35 -28.46 -0.10 1.50
N GLU A 36 -29.47 0.06 0.68
CA GLU A 36 -29.83 -0.92 -0.33
C GLU A 36 -29.22 -0.52 -1.70
N TYR A 37 -28.40 -1.40 -2.28
CA TYR A 37 -27.71 -1.16 -3.55
C TYR A 37 -28.31 -1.99 -4.65
N HIS A 38 -28.71 -1.32 -5.73
CA HIS A 38 -29.26 -1.92 -6.92
C HIS A 38 -28.20 -1.97 -8.03
N ARG A 39 -28.17 -3.06 -8.78
CA ARG A 39 -27.27 -3.17 -9.93
C ARG A 39 -27.63 -2.14 -11.00
N PHE A 40 -26.62 -1.58 -11.65
CA PHE A 40 -26.77 -0.57 -12.67
C PHE A 40 -25.91 -0.93 -13.89
N GLY A 41 -26.57 -1.18 -15.01
CA GLY A 41 -25.92 -1.58 -16.25
C GLY A 41 -25.39 -3.03 -16.27
N PRO A 42 -24.79 -3.43 -17.39
CA PRO A 42 -24.20 -4.75 -17.57
C PRO A 42 -22.89 -4.89 -16.77
N GLU A 43 -22.47 -6.12 -16.57
CA GLU A 43 -21.13 -6.42 -16.09
C GLU A 43 -20.09 -6.08 -17.17
N GLY A 44 -19.12 -5.26 -16.82
CA GLY A 44 -17.98 -4.96 -17.67
C GLY A 44 -16.82 -5.91 -17.38
N VAL A 45 -16.04 -6.24 -18.41
CA VAL A 45 -14.77 -6.94 -18.25
C VAL A 45 -13.65 -5.93 -18.49
N SER A 46 -12.84 -5.70 -17.46
CA SER A 46 -11.70 -4.82 -17.58
C SER A 46 -10.56 -5.53 -18.29
N ASN A 47 -10.21 -5.07 -19.49
CA ASN A 47 -9.03 -5.55 -20.19
C ASN A 47 -7.79 -4.86 -19.64
N PHE A 48 -6.85 -5.64 -19.10
CA PHE A 48 -5.56 -5.16 -18.60
C PHE A 48 -4.58 -4.81 -19.76
N TRP A 49 -5.04 -4.06 -20.75
CA TRP A 49 -4.17 -3.55 -21.80
C TRP A 49 -3.54 -2.24 -21.34
N GLY A 50 -2.31 -2.33 -20.87
CA GLY A 50 -1.49 -1.16 -20.54
C GLY A 50 -0.88 -1.20 -19.14
N PHE A 51 0.06 -0.29 -18.91
CA PHE A 51 0.87 -0.20 -17.69
C PHE A 51 0.17 0.42 -16.48
N LEU A 52 -1.09 0.86 -16.60
CA LEU A 52 -1.71 1.72 -15.58
C LEU A 52 -2.73 1.02 -14.69
N GLY A 53 -3.09 -0.22 -14.99
CA GLY A 53 -4.12 -0.96 -14.24
C GLY A 53 -5.52 -0.31 -14.34
N ILE A 54 -6.48 -0.88 -13.61
CA ILE A 54 -7.84 -0.34 -13.49
C ILE A 54 -7.81 0.82 -12.51
N ARG A 55 -8.42 1.95 -12.90
CA ARG A 55 -8.60 3.12 -12.04
C ARG A 55 -10.08 3.38 -11.85
N HIS A 56 -10.47 3.60 -10.61
CA HIS A 56 -11.78 4.12 -10.29
C HIS A 56 -11.73 5.66 -10.36
N ALA A 57 -12.70 6.26 -11.03
CA ALA A 57 -12.81 7.71 -11.14
C ALA A 57 -14.27 8.14 -10.94
N LEU A 58 -14.45 9.28 -10.29
CA LEU A 58 -15.71 9.99 -10.22
C LEU A 58 -15.69 11.07 -11.30
N CYS A 59 -16.74 11.15 -12.10
CA CYS A 59 -16.89 12.17 -13.13
C CYS A 59 -18.35 12.59 -13.28
N CYS A 60 -18.55 13.86 -13.62
CA CYS A 60 -19.83 14.41 -14.03
C CYS A 60 -19.64 15.08 -15.40
N TYR A 61 -20.47 14.73 -16.38
CA TYR A 61 -20.41 15.34 -17.70
C TYR A 61 -21.79 15.39 -18.34
N ASN A 62 -21.97 16.34 -19.25
CA ASN A 62 -23.20 16.48 -20.01
C ASN A 62 -23.08 15.74 -21.35
N VAL A 63 -24.05 14.86 -21.65
CA VAL A 63 -24.11 14.09 -22.90
C VAL A 63 -24.70 14.92 -24.05
N VAL A 64 -25.41 16.02 -23.73
CA VAL A 64 -26.04 16.91 -24.74
C VAL A 64 -25.14 18.12 -24.95
N LYS A 65 -24.52 18.22 -26.12
CA LYS A 65 -23.65 19.34 -26.49
C LYS A 65 -24.44 20.64 -26.52
N GLY A 66 -23.96 21.67 -25.78
CA GLY A 66 -24.55 22.99 -25.73
C GLY A 66 -25.75 23.16 -24.77
N SER A 67 -26.12 22.13 -24.04
CA SER A 67 -27.07 22.23 -22.94
C SER A 67 -26.42 22.82 -21.68
N PRO A 68 -27.15 23.56 -20.81
CA PRO A 68 -26.64 23.99 -19.52
C PRO A 68 -26.14 22.80 -18.73
N CYS A 69 -24.89 22.88 -18.24
CA CYS A 69 -24.33 21.84 -17.40
C CYS A 69 -24.86 22.00 -15.97
N GLY A 70 -25.33 20.90 -15.38
CA GLY A 70 -25.44 20.75 -13.94
C GLY A 70 -24.05 20.56 -13.32
N TYR A 71 -24.01 20.48 -12.01
CA TYR A 71 -22.82 20.09 -11.26
C TYR A 71 -23.16 18.93 -10.32
N ALA A 72 -22.15 18.20 -9.91
CA ALA A 72 -22.25 17.20 -8.88
C ALA A 72 -21.09 17.39 -7.90
N ASP A 73 -21.44 17.48 -6.62
CA ASP A 73 -20.49 17.49 -5.53
C ASP A 73 -20.31 16.06 -5.02
N PHE A 74 -19.08 15.69 -4.71
CA PHE A 74 -18.76 14.36 -4.17
C PHE A 74 -18.33 14.52 -2.72
N ASP A 75 -19.16 14.02 -1.78
CA ASP A 75 -18.92 14.14 -0.34
C ASP A 75 -17.74 13.27 0.12
N PHE A 76 -17.59 12.08 -0.47
CA PHE A 76 -16.55 11.13 -0.10
C PHE A 76 -16.20 10.20 -1.26
N PHE A 77 -15.04 9.61 -1.18
CA PHE A 77 -14.58 8.50 -2.00
C PHE A 77 -13.92 7.48 -1.08
N GLU A 78 -14.54 6.31 -0.93
CA GLU A 78 -14.02 5.21 -0.13
C GLU A 78 -13.58 4.06 -1.03
N LEU A 79 -12.43 3.49 -0.73
CA LEU A 79 -11.92 2.30 -1.39
C LEU A 79 -11.81 1.17 -0.37
N GLU A 80 -12.67 0.17 -0.53
CA GLU A 80 -12.56 -1.09 0.19
C GLU A 80 -11.86 -2.14 -0.65
N SER A 81 -10.84 -2.79 -0.11
CA SER A 81 -10.20 -3.91 -0.75
C SER A 81 -10.39 -5.18 0.09
N ALA A 82 -10.94 -6.22 -0.53
CA ALA A 82 -11.00 -7.54 0.09
C ALA A 82 -9.60 -8.12 0.36
N HIS A 83 -8.61 -7.62 -0.36
CA HIS A 83 -7.20 -7.93 -0.19
C HIS A 83 -6.45 -6.65 0.18
N ARG A 84 -6.52 -6.26 1.44
CA ARG A 84 -5.73 -5.15 1.96
C ARG A 84 -4.26 -5.55 1.97
N GLY A 85 -3.47 -4.81 1.22
CA GLY A 85 -2.03 -4.96 1.14
C GLY A 85 -1.57 -5.97 0.07
N ASN A 86 -0.32 -5.82 -0.30
CA ASN A 86 0.37 -6.73 -1.19
C ASN A 86 0.60 -8.08 -0.51
N HIS A 87 0.79 -9.13 -1.29
CA HIS A 87 1.29 -10.41 -0.82
C HIS A 87 2.77 -10.51 -1.14
N TYR A 88 3.59 -10.78 -0.14
CA TYR A 88 5.03 -10.89 -0.30
C TYR A 88 5.49 -12.30 0.08
N ASP A 89 6.24 -12.95 -0.80
CA ASP A 89 7.05 -14.10 -0.43
C ASP A 89 8.28 -13.56 0.31
N ALA A 90 8.29 -13.74 1.62
CA ALA A 90 9.31 -13.16 2.49
C ALA A 90 10.69 -13.81 2.33
N LEU A 91 10.78 -14.93 1.61
CA LEU A 91 12.04 -15.59 1.25
C LEU A 91 12.65 -15.06 -0.06
N THR A 92 12.04 -14.02 -0.63
CA THR A 92 12.60 -13.25 -1.75
C THR A 92 12.94 -11.84 -1.28
N GLU A 93 13.86 -11.17 -1.96
CA GLU A 93 14.22 -9.80 -1.64
C GLU A 93 13.01 -8.87 -1.83
N ILE A 94 12.68 -8.08 -0.81
CA ILE A 94 11.55 -7.16 -0.80
C ILE A 94 12.07 -5.74 -0.60
N ASP A 95 11.73 -4.84 -1.53
CA ASP A 95 12.03 -3.42 -1.39
C ASP A 95 11.18 -2.80 -0.29
N PHE A 96 11.79 -2.04 0.60
CA PHE A 96 11.06 -1.29 1.62
C PHE A 96 10.10 -0.25 1.01
N SER A 97 10.34 0.23 -0.20
CA SER A 97 9.42 1.13 -0.91
C SER A 97 8.07 0.51 -1.27
N ARG A 98 7.92 -0.81 -1.12
CA ARG A 98 6.67 -1.56 -1.37
C ARG A 98 5.80 -1.70 -0.12
N TYR A 99 6.05 -0.94 0.92
CA TYR A 99 5.23 -0.94 2.14
C TYR A 99 3.73 -0.79 1.84
N ASP A 100 2.89 -1.32 2.72
CA ASP A 100 1.44 -1.14 2.63
C ASP A 100 0.98 0.17 3.26
N ASP A 101 1.67 0.62 4.32
CA ASP A 101 1.43 1.91 4.98
C ASP A 101 2.68 2.34 5.76
N ARG A 102 2.82 3.63 6.06
CA ARG A 102 3.94 4.21 6.80
C ARG A 102 3.62 5.54 7.44
N GLU A 103 4.43 5.92 8.39
CA GLU A 103 4.47 7.26 8.95
C GLU A 103 5.91 7.76 9.02
N GLY A 104 6.09 9.04 8.70
CA GLY A 104 7.43 9.65 8.58
C GLY A 104 8.19 9.22 7.33
N MET A 105 9.50 9.37 7.35
CA MET A 105 10.49 9.05 6.32
C MET A 105 10.15 9.54 4.90
N GLU A 106 11.15 9.67 4.06
CA GLU A 106 11.03 10.12 2.68
C GLU A 106 11.30 8.97 1.69
N LEU A 107 10.44 8.83 0.66
CA LEU A 107 10.70 7.93 -0.45
C LEU A 107 11.57 8.63 -1.50
N VAL A 108 12.79 8.19 -1.65
CA VAL A 108 13.74 8.69 -2.66
C VAL A 108 13.65 7.85 -3.91
N ARG A 109 13.49 8.54 -5.04
CA ARG A 109 13.47 7.96 -6.40
C ARG A 109 14.59 8.59 -7.22
N PRO A 110 15.80 8.02 -7.22
CA PRO A 110 16.88 8.54 -8.02
C PRO A 110 16.53 8.53 -9.52
N ALA A 111 17.03 9.50 -10.27
CA ALA A 111 16.86 9.52 -11.73
C ALA A 111 17.61 8.35 -12.39
N GLY A 112 17.01 7.74 -13.43
CA GLY A 112 17.64 6.67 -14.18
C GLY A 112 16.66 5.70 -14.84
N LYS A 113 17.19 4.80 -15.70
CA LYS A 113 16.35 3.84 -16.45
C LYS A 113 15.68 2.76 -15.58
N ARG A 114 16.23 2.48 -14.39
CA ARG A 114 15.65 1.59 -13.38
C ARG A 114 16.02 2.14 -12.00
N PRO A 115 15.35 3.20 -11.55
CA PRO A 115 15.70 3.84 -10.30
C PRO A 115 15.46 2.89 -9.14
N MET A 116 16.50 2.59 -8.41
CA MET A 116 16.43 1.89 -7.15
C MET A 116 15.83 2.83 -6.10
N GLN A 117 14.64 2.53 -5.65
CA GLN A 117 13.96 3.33 -4.63
C GLN A 117 14.45 2.93 -3.24
N PHE A 118 14.49 3.90 -2.33
CA PHE A 118 14.82 3.64 -0.93
C PHE A 118 14.13 4.67 -0.02
N LEU A 119 14.05 4.36 1.25
CA LEU A 119 13.51 5.26 2.26
C LEU A 119 14.64 5.93 3.00
N SER A 120 14.52 7.23 3.27
CA SER A 120 15.52 8.08 3.93
C SER A 120 14.89 9.05 4.91
N LYS A 121 15.73 9.86 5.57
CA LYS A 121 15.33 10.83 6.60
C LYS A 121 14.50 10.19 7.72
N ILE A 122 14.91 9.00 8.11
CA ILE A 122 14.22 8.20 9.10
C ILE A 122 14.49 8.77 10.49
N LYS A 123 13.42 9.03 11.25
CA LYS A 123 13.44 9.61 12.60
C LYS A 123 13.00 8.61 13.65
N ASP A 124 13.23 8.99 14.91
CA ASP A 124 12.68 8.26 16.05
C ASP A 124 11.15 8.24 15.99
N GLY A 125 10.58 7.05 16.14
CA GLY A 125 9.14 6.81 16.08
C GLY A 125 8.58 6.55 14.70
N ASP A 126 9.31 6.80 13.61
CA ASP A 126 8.88 6.44 12.26
C ASP A 126 8.62 4.94 12.16
N TRP A 127 7.67 4.56 11.31
CA TRP A 127 7.33 3.16 11.10
C TRP A 127 6.82 2.89 9.68
N LEU A 128 6.87 1.64 9.28
CA LEU A 128 6.21 1.12 8.09
C LEU A 128 5.68 -0.29 8.33
N VAL A 129 4.73 -0.74 7.50
CA VAL A 129 4.07 -2.02 7.67
C VAL A 129 3.96 -2.81 6.37
N PHE A 130 4.14 -4.13 6.50
CA PHE A 130 3.81 -5.14 5.49
C PHE A 130 2.71 -6.04 6.04
N ASN A 131 1.52 -6.02 5.42
CA ASN A 131 0.34 -6.71 5.96
C ASN A 131 0.34 -8.22 5.72
N ASN A 132 1.03 -8.70 4.69
CA ASN A 132 0.90 -10.08 4.22
C ASN A 132 2.26 -10.68 3.83
N LEU A 133 3.20 -10.75 4.77
CA LEU A 133 4.43 -11.53 4.59
C LEU A 133 4.11 -13.01 4.72
N THR A 134 4.47 -13.80 3.71
CA THR A 134 4.24 -15.25 3.69
C THR A 134 5.55 -16.00 3.72
N PHE A 135 5.59 -17.06 4.52
CA PHE A 135 6.77 -17.88 4.77
C PHE A 135 6.49 -19.34 4.41
N ARG A 136 7.15 -19.85 3.36
CA ARG A 136 7.06 -21.27 2.96
C ARG A 136 7.84 -22.18 3.89
N LYS A 137 8.93 -21.67 4.46
CA LYS A 137 9.73 -22.30 5.53
C LYS A 137 9.88 -21.29 6.68
N ARG A 138 10.32 -21.75 7.83
CA ARG A 138 10.60 -20.86 8.97
C ARG A 138 12.00 -20.25 8.78
N PRO A 139 12.12 -18.96 8.63
CA PRO A 139 13.42 -18.30 8.60
C PRO A 139 13.96 -18.14 10.03
N GLU A 140 15.26 -18.09 10.14
CA GLU A 140 15.97 -17.84 11.39
C GLU A 140 16.56 -16.44 11.44
N LYS A 141 16.71 -15.80 10.27
CA LYS A 141 17.34 -14.49 10.14
C LYS A 141 16.55 -13.58 9.21
N ILE A 142 16.71 -12.28 9.42
CA ILE A 142 16.38 -11.22 8.47
C ILE A 142 17.66 -10.51 8.06
N THR A 143 17.89 -10.35 6.78
CA THR A 143 18.97 -9.57 6.22
C THR A 143 18.41 -8.27 5.67
N LEU A 144 18.94 -7.15 6.15
CA LEU A 144 18.53 -5.78 5.83
C LEU A 144 19.65 -5.10 5.02
N GLU A 145 19.29 -4.39 3.95
CA GLU A 145 20.22 -3.52 3.22
C GLU A 145 19.95 -2.06 3.58
N TRP A 146 20.91 -1.44 4.23
CA TRP A 146 20.85 -0.04 4.64
C TRP A 146 22.17 0.70 4.42
N GLN A 147 22.10 2.02 4.47
CA GLN A 147 23.26 2.89 4.64
C GLN A 147 23.02 3.80 5.84
N ALA A 148 24.05 4.00 6.66
CA ALA A 148 24.02 4.90 7.81
C ALA A 148 25.36 5.61 7.96
N SER A 149 25.33 6.94 8.06
CA SER A 149 26.56 7.72 8.28
C SER A 149 27.07 7.56 9.71
N ASN A 150 26.17 7.36 10.66
CA ASN A 150 26.46 7.20 12.08
C ASN A 150 25.79 5.95 12.64
N SER A 151 26.38 5.38 13.67
CA SER A 151 25.69 4.40 14.51
C SER A 151 24.68 5.06 15.41
N GLY A 152 23.65 4.35 15.77
CA GLY A 152 22.63 4.80 16.71
C GLY A 152 21.21 4.47 16.26
N GLY A 153 20.37 4.23 17.25
CA GLY A 153 19.02 3.76 17.05
C GLY A 153 18.93 2.26 16.80
N VAL A 154 17.72 1.78 16.76
CA VAL A 154 17.35 0.37 16.57
C VAL A 154 16.16 0.28 15.64
N LEU A 155 16.22 -0.61 14.67
CA LEU A 155 15.07 -1.04 13.90
C LEU A 155 14.45 -2.25 14.59
N GLU A 156 13.23 -2.08 15.12
CA GLU A 156 12.46 -3.16 15.71
C GLU A 156 11.47 -3.74 14.70
N MET A 157 11.46 -5.04 14.56
CA MET A 157 10.43 -5.78 13.81
C MET A 157 9.36 -6.25 14.77
N ARG A 158 8.12 -5.77 14.62
CA ARG A 158 7.01 -6.02 15.55
C ARG A 158 5.85 -6.74 14.89
N ARG A 159 5.22 -7.64 15.64
CA ARG A 159 4.10 -8.47 15.17
C ARG A 159 2.77 -7.74 15.29
N GLY A 160 2.04 -7.63 14.20
CA GLY A 160 0.62 -7.26 14.15
C GLY A 160 0.26 -5.81 14.43
N SER A 161 1.02 -5.11 15.28
CA SER A 161 0.80 -3.70 15.64
C SER A 161 2.09 -3.00 16.04
N LEU A 162 2.05 -1.67 16.17
CA LEU A 162 3.17 -0.83 16.63
C LEU A 162 3.63 -1.19 18.05
N GLN A 163 2.73 -1.69 18.90
CA GLN A 163 3.00 -2.13 20.27
C GLN A 163 3.12 -3.66 20.36
N GLY A 164 3.13 -4.36 19.22
CA GLY A 164 3.20 -5.81 19.15
C GLY A 164 4.53 -6.37 19.67
N GLU A 165 4.56 -7.69 19.83
CA GLU A 165 5.76 -8.43 20.23
C GLU A 165 6.94 -8.13 19.30
N VAL A 166 8.10 -7.83 19.87
CA VAL A 166 9.34 -7.61 19.13
C VAL A 166 9.88 -8.96 18.65
N MET A 167 9.89 -9.16 17.34
CA MET A 167 10.36 -10.39 16.71
C MET A 167 11.83 -10.35 16.32
N ALA A 168 12.35 -9.14 16.06
CA ALA A 168 13.79 -8.88 15.88
C ALA A 168 14.11 -7.46 16.35
N SER A 169 15.34 -7.29 16.83
CA SER A 169 15.89 -5.99 17.21
C SER A 169 17.23 -5.83 16.47
N CYS A 170 17.28 -4.84 15.60
CA CYS A 170 18.36 -4.62 14.66
C CYS A 170 19.07 -3.29 14.98
N PRO A 171 20.12 -3.28 15.83
CA PRO A 171 20.90 -2.09 16.14
C PRO A 171 21.54 -1.52 14.87
N VAL A 172 21.34 -0.23 14.64
CA VAL A 172 21.89 0.47 13.47
C VAL A 172 23.35 0.76 13.70
N GLN A 173 24.21 0.10 12.94
CA GLN A 173 25.66 0.37 12.91
C GLN A 173 26.00 1.26 11.73
N SER A 174 26.98 2.14 11.90
CA SER A 174 27.49 2.98 10.81
C SER A 174 28.04 2.08 9.68
N THR A 175 27.71 2.45 8.48
CA THR A 175 28.26 1.87 7.24
C THR A 175 29.16 2.89 6.50
N ASN A 176 29.54 3.97 7.18
CA ASN A 176 30.23 5.11 6.57
C ASN A 176 29.48 5.68 5.34
N GLY A 177 28.14 5.64 5.38
CA GLY A 177 27.30 6.09 4.26
C GLY A 177 27.27 5.16 3.05
N LEU A 178 27.80 3.96 3.13
CA LEU A 178 27.78 2.97 2.05
C LEU A 178 26.62 1.98 2.26
N TRP A 179 26.02 1.50 1.18
CA TRP A 179 25.05 0.42 1.23
C TRP A 179 25.71 -0.87 1.73
N SER A 180 25.15 -1.45 2.78
CA SER A 180 25.66 -2.67 3.41
C SER A 180 24.54 -3.58 3.84
N LYS A 181 24.73 -4.88 3.71
CA LYS A 181 23.80 -5.90 4.19
C LYS A 181 24.21 -6.35 5.59
N GLN A 182 23.24 -6.39 6.51
CA GLN A 182 23.43 -6.87 7.87
C GLN A 182 22.32 -7.85 8.24
N SER A 183 22.67 -8.94 8.90
CA SER A 183 21.74 -10.01 9.25
C SER A 183 21.52 -10.04 10.75
N PHE A 184 20.26 -10.27 11.15
CA PHE A 184 19.82 -10.33 12.54
C PHE A 184 18.95 -11.56 12.74
N GLU A 185 19.03 -12.15 13.91
CA GLU A 185 18.18 -13.27 14.28
C GLU A 185 16.72 -12.81 14.43
N VAL A 186 15.80 -13.67 14.01
CA VAL A 186 14.37 -13.45 14.18
C VAL A 186 13.77 -14.53 15.06
N GLN A 187 12.82 -14.11 15.90
CA GLN A 187 12.03 -15.05 16.68
C GLN A 187 11.07 -15.82 15.77
N LYS A 188 10.51 -16.90 16.29
CA LYS A 188 9.61 -17.80 15.57
C LYS A 188 8.48 -17.05 14.87
N LEU A 189 8.46 -17.12 13.53
CA LEU A 189 7.44 -16.54 12.67
C LEU A 189 6.34 -17.56 12.34
N LYS A 190 5.12 -17.07 12.12
CA LYS A 190 4.00 -17.87 11.60
C LYS A 190 4.10 -17.95 10.07
N LYS A 191 3.31 -18.82 9.44
CA LYS A 191 3.25 -18.95 7.98
C LYS A 191 2.84 -17.66 7.26
N LYS A 192 2.12 -16.78 7.95
CA LYS A 192 1.69 -15.46 7.47
C LYS A 192 1.74 -14.48 8.63
N GLU A 193 2.39 -13.35 8.39
CA GLU A 193 2.57 -12.29 9.40
C GLU A 193 2.18 -10.92 8.83
N LYS A 194 1.65 -10.07 9.71
CA LYS A 194 1.65 -8.63 9.56
C LYS A 194 2.81 -8.09 10.37
N VAL A 195 3.72 -7.38 9.72
CA VAL A 195 4.96 -6.93 10.35
C VAL A 195 5.08 -5.41 10.28
N TYR A 196 5.29 -4.80 11.42
CA TYR A 196 5.70 -3.42 11.55
C TYR A 196 7.21 -3.34 11.73
N PHE A 197 7.84 -2.47 10.98
CA PHE A 197 9.22 -2.03 11.17
C PHE A 197 9.17 -0.65 11.84
N VAL A 198 9.65 -0.57 13.06
CA VAL A 198 9.58 0.64 13.92
C VAL A 198 11.00 1.12 14.21
N PHE A 199 11.26 2.38 13.94
CA PHE A 199 12.57 2.98 14.16
C PHE A 199 12.62 3.67 15.51
N LYS A 200 13.59 3.30 16.35
CA LYS A 200 13.82 3.87 17.69
C LYS A 200 15.16 4.55 17.74
N GLY A 201 15.19 5.82 18.20
CA GLY A 201 16.43 6.59 18.32
C GLY A 201 17.13 6.89 16.98
N ALA A 202 16.43 6.76 15.85
CA ALA A 202 16.96 7.12 14.54
C ALA A 202 17.06 8.65 14.41
N ASN A 203 18.11 9.13 13.70
CA ASN A 203 18.53 10.54 13.65
C ASN A 203 18.73 11.08 12.23
N GLU A 204 17.94 10.62 11.27
CA GLU A 204 18.00 10.97 9.84
C GLU A 204 19.27 10.49 9.09
N SER A 205 20.22 9.87 9.78
CA SER A 205 21.44 9.35 9.13
C SER A 205 21.26 8.02 8.44
N LEU A 206 20.09 7.37 8.64
CA LEU A 206 19.73 6.06 8.12
C LEU A 206 18.89 6.16 6.85
N SER A 207 19.26 5.35 5.87
CA SER A 207 18.42 5.02 4.71
C SER A 207 18.32 3.52 4.58
N ILE A 208 17.14 3.01 4.20
CA ILE A 208 16.87 1.57 4.04
C ILE A 208 16.36 1.28 2.64
N LYS A 209 16.72 0.12 2.11
CA LYS A 209 16.44 -0.24 0.72
C LYS A 209 15.60 -1.50 0.59
N ASN A 210 16.09 -2.62 1.05
CA ASN A 210 15.43 -3.92 0.96
C ASN A 210 15.69 -4.80 2.17
N PHE A 211 14.95 -5.91 2.24
CA PHE A 211 15.15 -6.97 3.20
C PHE A 211 14.81 -8.34 2.61
N ILE A 212 15.34 -9.39 3.21
CA ILE A 212 15.03 -10.78 2.90
C ILE A 212 15.07 -11.60 4.20
N PHE A 213 14.22 -12.61 4.29
CA PHE A 213 14.29 -13.60 5.37
C PHE A 213 14.97 -14.89 4.90
N GLU A 214 15.83 -15.45 5.76
CA GLU A 214 16.66 -16.62 5.49
C GLU A 214 16.49 -17.72 6.54
#